data_faeca1c85b1de18c7caf8817c43b7d8b
#
_entry.id   faeca1c85b1de18c7caf8817c43b7d8b
#
_cell.length_a   1.000
_cell.length_b   1.000
_cell.length_c   1.000
_cell.angle_alpha   90.00
_cell.angle_beta   90.00
_cell.angle_gamma   90.00
#
_symmetry.space_group_name_H-M   'P 1'
#
loop_
_entity.id
_entity.type
_entity.pdbx_description
1 polymer ?
#
loop_
_entity_poly.entity_id
_entity_poly.type
_entity_poly.pdbx_seq_one_letter_code
_entity_poly.pdbx_strand_id
1 'polypeptide(L)'
;MSEEKKKEKRIAREEREELRKYPFEAIITPKELDRGRHWIRVQLRNVSTEPLVDVSATLYTHNTHDIDVMPSGSFHFVKELRPQDTEVPNFHVFANHSGWVYLHVTAYRYGVFMSWYSPDHEVRLIEDPAEIQTFFVDRPYWALEETIATAMVVHAHRDVSDLRLEIAATPPSKAHTPMDVFDIDFIAGGGTKRFVSELYASEEGMYHLTARLFHEQKLINSKRASCYVTPLEE
;
A
#
# COMPACT_ATOMS: atom_id res chain seq x y z
N MET A 1 31.24 10.99 -46.97
CA MET A 1 30.62 10.62 -45.69
C MET A 1 29.17 11.00 -45.79
N SER A 2 28.25 10.03 -45.80
CA SER A 2 26.82 10.30 -46.04
C SER A 2 26.22 11.13 -44.93
N GLU A 3 25.17 11.89 -45.23
CA GLU A 3 24.46 12.72 -44.21
C GLU A 3 23.94 11.89 -43.02
N GLU A 4 23.55 10.65 -43.32
CA GLU A 4 23.13 9.67 -42.31
C GLU A 4 24.22 9.38 -41.27
N LYS A 5 25.47 9.14 -41.70
CA LYS A 5 26.62 8.97 -40.76
C LYS A 5 26.94 10.23 -39.96
N LYS A 6 26.64 11.43 -40.50
CA LYS A 6 26.81 12.67 -39.76
C LYS A 6 25.71 12.82 -38.69
N LYS A 7 24.47 12.43 -39.00
CA LYS A 7 23.34 12.46 -38.09
C LYS A 7 23.53 11.46 -36.94
N GLU A 8 23.95 10.23 -37.23
CA GLU A 8 24.26 9.23 -36.20
C GLU A 8 25.40 9.67 -35.28
N LYS A 9 26.47 10.27 -35.81
CA LYS A 9 27.56 10.79 -34.99
C LYS A 9 27.12 11.98 -34.11
N ARG A 10 26.17 12.81 -34.58
CA ARG A 10 25.65 13.91 -33.79
C ARG A 10 24.78 13.40 -32.64
N ILE A 11 23.87 12.46 -32.91
CA ILE A 11 23.02 11.83 -31.91
C ILE A 11 23.87 11.12 -30.86
N ALA A 12 24.86 10.33 -31.26
CA ALA A 12 25.75 9.64 -30.33
C ALA A 12 26.63 10.61 -29.51
N ARG A 13 26.90 11.83 -30.00
CA ARG A 13 27.61 12.86 -29.26
C ARG A 13 26.70 13.55 -28.26
N GLU A 14 25.46 13.88 -28.64
CA GLU A 14 24.43 14.47 -27.79
C GLU A 14 24.07 13.51 -26.66
N GLU A 15 23.88 12.21 -26.94
CA GLU A 15 23.67 11.17 -25.93
C GLU A 15 24.87 11.01 -24.98
N ARG A 16 26.09 11.08 -25.48
CA ARG A 16 27.29 11.05 -24.62
C ARG A 16 27.46 12.29 -23.77
N GLU A 17 27.03 13.45 -24.25
CA GLU A 17 27.03 14.69 -23.47
C GLU A 17 25.95 14.66 -22.39
N GLU A 18 24.78 14.06 -22.65
CA GLU A 18 23.73 13.84 -21.64
C GLU A 18 24.18 12.81 -20.58
N LEU A 19 24.77 11.67 -20.98
CA LEU A 19 25.34 10.69 -20.07
C LEU A 19 26.50 11.25 -19.22
N ARG A 20 27.23 12.25 -19.73
CA ARG A 20 28.24 12.98 -18.93
C ARG A 20 27.59 13.93 -17.93
N LYS A 21 26.41 14.41 -18.21
CA LYS A 21 25.65 15.34 -17.37
C LYS A 21 24.94 14.61 -16.23
N TYR A 22 24.55 13.34 -16.45
CA TYR A 22 23.83 12.52 -15.49
C TYR A 22 24.51 11.15 -15.33
N PRO A 23 25.40 11.00 -14.34
CA PRO A 23 26.19 9.75 -14.18
C PRO A 23 25.40 8.57 -13.59
N PHE A 24 24.12 8.75 -13.31
CA PHE A 24 23.28 7.76 -12.67
C PHE A 24 22.15 7.27 -13.57
N GLU A 25 21.87 5.98 -13.43
CA GLU A 25 20.64 5.34 -13.89
C GLU A 25 19.94 4.75 -12.66
N ALA A 26 18.64 4.94 -12.53
CA ALA A 26 17.86 4.35 -11.45
C ALA A 26 16.63 3.61 -11.98
N ILE A 27 16.42 2.39 -11.48
CA ILE A 27 15.22 1.60 -11.71
C ILE A 27 14.53 1.41 -10.36
N ILE A 28 13.30 1.90 -10.26
CA ILE A 28 12.49 1.86 -9.04
C ILE A 28 11.46 0.72 -9.17
N THR A 29 11.37 -0.13 -8.15
CA THR A 29 10.44 -1.26 -8.09
C THR A 29 9.88 -1.44 -6.67
N PRO A 30 8.67 -2.00 -6.49
CA PRO A 30 7.72 -2.40 -7.51
C PRO A 30 6.94 -1.21 -8.09
N LYS A 31 6.23 -1.42 -9.19
CA LYS A 31 5.31 -0.45 -9.81
C LYS A 31 3.91 -0.48 -9.18
N GLU A 32 3.60 -1.55 -8.49
CA GLU A 32 2.30 -1.78 -7.86
C GLU A 32 2.51 -2.21 -6.42
N LEU A 33 1.72 -1.64 -5.51
CA LEU A 33 1.73 -1.93 -4.08
C LEU A 33 0.30 -2.12 -3.57
N ASP A 34 0.14 -2.94 -2.56
CA ASP A 34 -1.06 -2.93 -1.73
C ASP A 34 -1.05 -1.69 -0.80
N ARG A 35 -2.19 -1.37 -0.20
CA ARG A 35 -2.23 -0.37 0.87
C ARG A 35 -1.44 -0.85 2.09
N GLY A 36 -0.64 0.05 2.67
CA GLY A 36 0.12 -0.23 3.90
C GLY A 36 1.63 -0.05 3.77
N ARG A 37 2.38 -0.76 4.62
CA ARG A 37 3.85 -0.66 4.70
C ARG A 37 4.52 -1.56 3.68
N HIS A 38 5.44 -0.97 2.89
CA HIS A 38 6.17 -1.67 1.84
C HIS A 38 7.62 -1.21 1.75
N TRP A 39 8.39 -1.99 1.01
CA TRP A 39 9.75 -1.63 0.61
C TRP A 39 9.76 -1.29 -0.88
N ILE A 40 10.24 -0.09 -1.20
CA ILE A 40 10.60 0.29 -2.57
C ILE A 40 12.08 0.01 -2.74
N ARG A 41 12.40 -0.83 -3.71
CA ARG A 41 13.76 -1.19 -4.08
C ARG A 41 14.20 -0.31 -5.24
N VAL A 42 15.39 0.26 -5.14
CA VAL A 42 15.99 1.04 -6.21
C VAL A 42 17.26 0.34 -6.67
N GLN A 43 17.42 0.12 -7.96
CA GLN A 43 18.70 -0.23 -8.55
C GLN A 43 19.35 1.05 -9.03
N LEU A 44 20.37 1.51 -8.32
CA LEU A 44 21.13 2.72 -8.64
C LEU A 44 22.46 2.33 -9.27
N ARG A 45 22.66 2.67 -10.54
CA ARG A 45 23.86 2.33 -11.31
C ARG A 45 24.67 3.56 -11.64
N ASN A 46 25.99 3.47 -11.51
CA ASN A 46 26.92 4.45 -12.06
C ASN A 46 27.16 4.15 -13.54
N VAL A 47 26.60 4.94 -14.44
CA VAL A 47 26.78 4.78 -15.89
C VAL A 47 27.95 5.61 -16.45
N SER A 48 28.67 6.35 -15.59
CA SER A 48 29.87 7.07 -15.99
C SER A 48 31.10 6.16 -16.08
N THR A 49 32.17 6.68 -16.63
CA THR A 49 33.48 6.00 -16.72
C THR A 49 34.35 6.18 -15.47
N GLU A 50 33.85 6.93 -14.48
CA GLU A 50 34.61 7.36 -13.33
C GLU A 50 33.95 6.93 -12.02
N PRO A 51 34.71 6.69 -10.97
CA PRO A 51 34.15 6.41 -9.66
C PRO A 51 33.46 7.65 -9.09
N LEU A 52 32.34 7.43 -8.41
CA LEU A 52 31.61 8.43 -7.67
C LEU A 52 31.81 8.14 -6.18
N VAL A 53 32.13 9.18 -5.40
CA VAL A 53 32.38 9.05 -3.96
C VAL A 53 31.33 9.78 -3.16
N ASP A 54 31.13 9.33 -1.92
CA ASP A 54 30.15 9.85 -0.99
C ASP A 54 28.74 9.93 -1.63
N VAL A 55 28.35 8.82 -2.27
CA VAL A 55 27.04 8.71 -2.95
C VAL A 55 25.94 8.59 -1.91
N SER A 56 25.01 9.52 -1.96
CA SER A 56 23.87 9.55 -1.07
C SER A 56 22.60 9.52 -1.92
N ALA A 57 21.70 8.60 -1.60
CA ALA A 57 20.42 8.43 -2.29
C ALA A 57 19.26 8.60 -1.30
N THR A 58 18.30 9.44 -1.65
CA THR A 58 17.09 9.70 -0.86
C THR A 58 15.87 9.55 -1.73
N LEU A 59 14.90 8.76 -1.28
CA LEU A 59 13.62 8.64 -1.95
C LEU A 59 12.68 9.77 -1.49
N TYR A 60 12.01 10.39 -2.43
CA TYR A 60 11.00 11.42 -2.20
C TYR A 60 9.68 11.06 -2.85
N THR A 61 8.63 11.67 -2.38
CA THR A 61 7.28 11.61 -2.95
C THR A 61 6.75 13.01 -3.24
N HIS A 62 5.90 13.14 -4.25
CA HIS A 62 5.23 14.41 -4.53
C HIS A 62 4.15 14.74 -3.50
N ASN A 63 3.53 13.71 -2.91
CA ASN A 63 2.46 13.86 -1.93
C ASN A 63 2.56 12.79 -0.85
N THR A 64 2.84 13.19 0.38
CA THR A 64 2.94 12.29 1.53
C THR A 64 1.60 11.67 1.95
N HIS A 65 0.47 12.24 1.52
CA HIS A 65 -0.85 11.61 1.72
C HIS A 65 -1.04 10.37 0.85
N ASP A 66 -0.41 10.32 -0.33
CA ASP A 66 -0.51 9.18 -1.23
C ASP A 66 0.51 8.12 -0.85
N ILE A 67 1.79 8.51 -0.84
CA ILE A 67 2.91 7.64 -0.45
C ILE A 67 3.76 8.41 0.55
N ASP A 68 3.85 7.92 1.79
CA ASP A 68 4.70 8.48 2.82
C ASP A 68 6.01 7.70 2.90
N VAL A 69 7.14 8.39 2.70
CA VAL A 69 8.48 7.79 2.85
C VAL A 69 8.89 7.85 4.30
N MET A 70 8.98 6.69 4.94
CA MET A 70 9.27 6.58 6.37
C MET A 70 10.68 7.09 6.69
N PRO A 71 10.85 7.97 7.70
CA PRO A 71 12.15 8.59 8.01
C PRO A 71 13.27 7.58 8.27
N SER A 72 12.97 6.44 8.88
CA SER A 72 13.92 5.37 9.21
C SER A 72 14.47 4.60 7.99
N GLY A 73 13.95 4.85 6.80
CA GLY A 73 14.34 4.15 5.58
C GLY A 73 14.39 5.04 4.35
N SER A 74 14.49 6.37 4.54
CA SER A 74 14.45 7.33 3.42
C SER A 74 15.82 7.62 2.80
N PHE A 75 16.91 7.17 3.43
CA PHE A 75 18.27 7.54 3.07
C PHE A 75 19.18 6.31 2.95
N HIS A 76 20.04 6.30 1.92
CA HIS A 76 21.08 5.30 1.72
C HIS A 76 22.39 6.00 1.36
N PHE A 77 23.50 5.52 1.93
CA PHE A 77 24.85 6.08 1.72
C PHE A 77 25.82 4.99 1.29
N VAL A 78 26.62 5.30 0.26
CA VAL A 78 27.71 4.47 -0.24
C VAL A 78 28.95 5.32 -0.37
N LYS A 79 30.06 4.88 0.24
CA LYS A 79 31.30 5.61 0.21
C LYS A 79 31.89 5.77 -1.20
N GLU A 80 31.76 4.75 -2.04
CA GLU A 80 32.25 4.73 -3.40
C GLU A 80 31.36 3.83 -4.27
N LEU A 81 30.96 4.34 -5.43
CA LEU A 81 30.24 3.60 -6.47
C LEU A 81 31.09 3.62 -7.75
N ARG A 82 31.73 2.50 -8.06
CA ARG A 82 32.63 2.37 -9.21
C ARG A 82 31.88 2.43 -10.54
N PRO A 83 32.58 2.70 -11.65
CA PRO A 83 32.00 2.63 -12.97
C PRO A 83 31.27 1.30 -13.22
N GLN A 84 30.04 1.39 -13.70
CA GLN A 84 29.15 0.25 -13.99
C GLN A 84 28.67 -0.55 -12.78
N ASP A 85 29.11 -0.24 -11.56
CA ASP A 85 28.60 -0.86 -10.35
C ASP A 85 27.14 -0.43 -10.09
N THR A 86 26.42 -1.32 -9.42
CA THR A 86 25.01 -1.11 -9.04
C THR A 86 24.84 -1.31 -7.55
N GLU A 87 24.28 -0.31 -6.89
CA GLU A 87 23.78 -0.40 -5.53
C GLU A 87 22.27 -0.65 -5.51
N VAL A 88 21.77 -1.33 -4.48
CA VAL A 88 20.36 -1.71 -4.39
C VAL A 88 19.78 -1.29 -3.04
N PRO A 89 19.63 0.03 -2.80
CA PRO A 89 18.96 0.50 -1.61
C PRO A 89 17.48 0.11 -1.57
N ASN A 90 16.99 -0.10 -0.33
CA ASN A 90 15.58 -0.34 -0.06
C ASN A 90 15.05 0.81 0.80
N PHE A 91 13.93 1.39 0.38
CA PHE A 91 13.28 2.50 1.06
C PHE A 91 11.95 2.05 1.63
N HIS A 92 11.71 2.36 2.90
CA HIS A 92 10.49 2.00 3.59
C HIS A 92 9.42 3.06 3.35
N VAL A 93 8.26 2.65 2.84
CA VAL A 93 7.14 3.53 2.52
C VAL A 93 5.84 3.03 3.14
N PHE A 94 4.90 3.97 3.31
CA PHE A 94 3.51 3.66 3.61
C PHE A 94 2.65 4.17 2.44
N ALA A 95 2.02 3.24 1.72
CA ALA A 95 1.17 3.54 0.58
C ALA A 95 -0.30 3.64 1.00
N ASN A 96 -0.92 4.81 0.82
CA ASN A 96 -2.34 5.08 1.05
C ASN A 96 -3.12 5.13 -0.26
N HIS A 97 -2.54 5.75 -1.27
CA HIS A 97 -3.08 5.93 -2.61
C HIS A 97 -1.98 5.75 -3.65
N SER A 98 -2.37 5.61 -4.91
CA SER A 98 -1.43 5.69 -6.02
C SER A 98 -0.75 7.06 -6.02
N GLY A 99 0.54 7.08 -6.30
CA GLY A 99 1.29 8.32 -6.22
C GLY A 99 2.60 8.25 -7.00
N TRP A 100 3.37 9.32 -6.91
CA TRP A 100 4.63 9.46 -7.62
C TRP A 100 5.78 9.55 -6.64
N VAL A 101 6.84 8.81 -6.93
CA VAL A 101 8.10 8.84 -6.20
C VAL A 101 9.25 9.17 -7.15
N TYR A 102 10.30 9.76 -6.61
CA TYR A 102 11.54 10.02 -7.34
C TYR A 102 12.74 9.88 -6.40
N LEU A 103 13.89 9.59 -6.98
CA LEU A 103 15.15 9.48 -6.25
C LEU A 103 15.96 10.77 -6.43
N HIS A 104 16.45 11.32 -5.33
CA HIS A 104 17.47 12.36 -5.34
C HIS A 104 18.81 11.72 -4.95
N VAL A 105 19.80 11.86 -5.82
CA VAL A 105 21.15 11.32 -5.61
C VAL A 105 22.14 12.46 -5.59
N THR A 106 22.99 12.48 -4.58
CA THR A 106 24.16 13.37 -4.51
C THR A 106 25.43 12.55 -4.49
N ALA A 107 26.51 13.07 -5.05
CA ALA A 107 27.81 12.44 -5.07
C ALA A 107 28.90 13.48 -5.32
N TYR A 108 30.15 13.05 -5.16
CA TYR A 108 31.32 13.80 -5.62
C TYR A 108 32.03 13.07 -6.75
N ARG A 109 32.43 13.82 -7.77
CA ARG A 109 33.27 13.36 -8.84
C ARG A 109 34.47 14.30 -8.98
N TYR A 110 35.69 13.80 -8.81
CA TYR A 110 36.92 14.63 -8.78
C TYR A 110 36.85 15.81 -7.80
N GLY A 111 36.19 15.61 -6.64
CA GLY A 111 35.96 16.66 -5.65
C GLY A 111 34.86 17.67 -6.01
N VAL A 112 34.20 17.53 -7.16
CA VAL A 112 33.08 18.36 -7.57
C VAL A 112 31.76 17.72 -7.12
N PHE A 113 30.96 18.48 -6.38
CA PHE A 113 29.64 18.05 -5.93
C PHE A 113 28.68 17.95 -7.11
N MET A 114 27.91 16.89 -7.14
CA MET A 114 26.87 16.58 -8.13
C MET A 114 25.56 16.32 -7.44
N SER A 115 24.46 16.73 -8.06
CA SER A 115 23.10 16.47 -7.61
C SER A 115 22.26 16.05 -8.81
N TRP A 116 21.52 14.96 -8.67
CA TRP A 116 20.71 14.39 -9.74
C TRP A 116 19.37 13.92 -9.19
N TYR A 117 18.33 14.09 -9.98
CA TYR A 117 16.99 13.61 -9.71
C TYR A 117 16.61 12.58 -10.78
N SER A 118 16.07 11.43 -10.34
CA SER A 118 15.51 10.47 -11.28
C SER A 118 14.25 11.06 -11.94
N PRO A 119 13.85 10.52 -13.10
CA PRO A 119 12.49 10.71 -13.58
C PRO A 119 11.48 10.26 -12.52
N ASP A 120 10.30 10.86 -12.55
CA ASP A 120 9.18 10.46 -11.71
C ASP A 120 8.77 9.03 -12.02
N HIS A 121 8.52 8.25 -10.98
CA HIS A 121 8.07 6.88 -11.06
C HIS A 121 6.68 6.76 -10.44
N GLU A 122 5.70 6.38 -11.25
CA GLU A 122 4.35 6.09 -10.77
C GLU A 122 4.35 4.77 -9.99
N VAL A 123 3.87 4.82 -8.76
CA VAL A 123 3.56 3.65 -7.95
C VAL A 123 2.04 3.56 -7.85
N ARG A 124 1.47 2.51 -8.41
CA ARG A 124 0.03 2.27 -8.39
C ARG A 124 -0.34 1.49 -7.16
N LEU A 125 -1.39 1.94 -6.48
CA LEU A 125 -2.00 1.14 -5.44
C LEU A 125 -2.92 0.10 -6.09
N ILE A 126 -2.72 -1.16 -5.73
CA ILE A 126 -3.66 -2.22 -6.07
C ILE A 126 -4.85 -2.01 -5.15
N GLU A 127 -5.97 -1.59 -5.71
CA GLU A 127 -7.20 -1.49 -4.96
C GLU A 127 -7.63 -2.87 -4.48
N ASP A 128 -8.02 -2.97 -3.21
CA ASP A 128 -8.63 -4.18 -2.68
C ASP A 128 -9.83 -4.56 -3.56
N PRO A 129 -10.01 -5.83 -3.90
CA PRO A 129 -11.04 -6.24 -4.87
C PRO A 129 -12.45 -6.00 -4.36
N ALA A 130 -12.62 -5.86 -3.05
CA ALA A 130 -13.91 -5.62 -2.40
C ALA A 130 -13.73 -4.89 -1.07
N GLU A 131 -14.80 -4.27 -0.59
CA GLU A 131 -14.84 -3.62 0.72
C GLU A 131 -16.17 -3.91 1.46
N ILE A 132 -16.16 -3.75 2.78
CA ILE A 132 -17.39 -3.65 3.55
C ILE A 132 -17.88 -2.21 3.40
N GLN A 133 -18.89 -1.99 2.56
CA GLN A 133 -19.43 -0.67 2.31
C GLN A 133 -20.15 -0.13 3.55
N THR A 134 -20.98 -0.96 4.18
CA THR A 134 -21.71 -0.63 5.40
C THR A 134 -21.63 -1.76 6.40
N PHE A 135 -21.57 -1.40 7.69
CA PHE A 135 -21.73 -2.31 8.81
C PHE A 135 -22.42 -1.56 9.95
N PHE A 136 -23.55 -2.04 10.38
CA PHE A 136 -24.31 -1.42 11.48
C PHE A 136 -25.06 -2.47 12.28
N VAL A 137 -25.37 -2.11 13.51
CA VAL A 137 -26.31 -2.80 14.38
C VAL A 137 -27.68 -2.17 14.19
N ASP A 138 -28.72 -2.96 14.11
CA ASP A 138 -30.08 -2.48 13.82
C ASP A 138 -30.56 -1.42 14.83
N ARG A 139 -30.22 -1.60 16.11
CA ARG A 139 -30.48 -0.61 17.18
C ARG A 139 -29.29 -0.53 18.15
N PRO A 140 -29.12 0.67 18.79
CA PRO A 140 -28.02 0.85 19.73
C PRO A 140 -28.23 0.16 21.10
N TYR A 141 -29.48 -0.16 21.46
CA TYR A 141 -29.86 -0.81 22.70
C TYR A 141 -30.68 -2.06 22.45
N TRP A 142 -30.40 -3.12 23.20
CA TRP A 142 -31.04 -4.42 23.15
C TRP A 142 -31.34 -4.90 24.55
N ALA A 143 -32.44 -5.61 24.75
CA ALA A 143 -32.65 -6.29 26.02
C ALA A 143 -31.84 -7.60 26.07
N LEU A 144 -31.51 -8.02 27.27
CA LEU A 144 -30.89 -9.34 27.50
C LEU A 144 -31.83 -10.41 26.93
N GLU A 145 -31.28 -11.47 26.35
CA GLU A 145 -31.99 -12.54 25.62
C GLU A 145 -32.56 -12.13 24.24
N GLU A 146 -32.48 -10.86 23.85
CA GLU A 146 -32.77 -10.48 22.47
C GLU A 146 -31.61 -10.84 21.53
N THR A 147 -31.95 -11.12 20.30
CA THR A 147 -30.96 -11.34 19.24
C THR A 147 -30.48 -10.03 18.69
N ILE A 148 -29.20 -9.72 18.85
CA ILE A 148 -28.57 -8.54 18.26
C ILE A 148 -28.43 -8.76 16.75
N ALA A 149 -29.28 -8.09 15.97
CA ALA A 149 -29.19 -8.14 14.53
C ALA A 149 -28.18 -7.14 13.99
N THR A 150 -27.27 -7.60 13.15
CA THR A 150 -26.31 -6.77 12.43
C THR A 150 -26.53 -6.90 10.93
N ALA A 151 -26.30 -5.85 10.19
CA ALA A 151 -26.37 -5.88 8.73
C ALA A 151 -25.09 -5.31 8.11
N MET A 152 -24.65 -5.96 7.05
CA MET A 152 -23.48 -5.59 6.29
C MET A 152 -23.77 -5.62 4.80
N VAL A 153 -23.11 -4.73 4.08
CA VAL A 153 -23.05 -4.76 2.62
C VAL A 153 -21.60 -4.85 2.19
N VAL A 154 -21.26 -5.89 1.46
CA VAL A 154 -19.96 -6.04 0.79
C VAL A 154 -20.13 -5.57 -0.64
N HIS A 155 -19.28 -4.65 -1.07
CA HIS A 155 -19.21 -4.12 -2.44
C HIS A 155 -17.93 -4.62 -3.11
N ALA A 156 -18.04 -5.10 -4.34
CA ALA A 156 -16.91 -5.52 -5.15
C ALA A 156 -16.53 -4.44 -6.17
N HIS A 157 -15.29 -4.01 -6.18
CA HIS A 157 -14.75 -3.04 -7.16
C HIS A 157 -14.48 -3.69 -8.53
N ARG A 158 -14.20 -4.98 -8.52
CA ARG A 158 -14.00 -5.83 -9.71
C ARG A 158 -14.58 -7.22 -9.44
N ASP A 159 -14.63 -8.06 -10.48
CA ASP A 159 -14.99 -9.47 -10.29
C ASP A 159 -14.05 -10.11 -9.26
N VAL A 160 -14.64 -10.71 -8.25
CA VAL A 160 -13.90 -11.31 -7.14
C VAL A 160 -14.56 -12.59 -6.66
N SER A 161 -13.74 -13.60 -6.41
CA SER A 161 -14.11 -14.87 -5.77
C SER A 161 -13.39 -15.05 -4.44
N ASP A 162 -13.74 -16.10 -3.72
CA ASP A 162 -13.03 -16.57 -2.51
C ASP A 162 -12.91 -15.50 -1.42
N LEU A 163 -13.98 -14.72 -1.24
CA LEU A 163 -14.09 -13.79 -0.13
C LEU A 163 -14.65 -14.51 1.11
N ARG A 164 -14.12 -14.13 2.28
CA ARG A 164 -14.62 -14.57 3.58
C ARG A 164 -14.93 -13.36 4.45
N LEU A 165 -16.15 -13.27 4.93
CA LEU A 165 -16.61 -12.26 5.85
C LEU A 165 -16.77 -12.88 7.24
N GLU A 166 -16.06 -12.33 8.22
CA GLU A 166 -16.14 -12.71 9.63
C GLU A 166 -16.75 -11.59 10.46
N ILE A 167 -17.64 -11.92 11.36
CA ILE A 167 -18.22 -10.99 12.33
C ILE A 167 -17.96 -11.55 13.71
N ALA A 168 -17.25 -10.77 14.54
CA ALA A 168 -16.89 -11.18 15.88
C ALA A 168 -17.41 -10.16 16.92
N ALA A 169 -17.92 -10.67 18.03
CA ALA A 169 -18.30 -9.90 19.20
C ALA A 169 -17.15 -9.86 20.21
N THR A 170 -16.98 -8.72 20.89
CA THR A 170 -16.02 -8.54 21.97
C THR A 170 -16.75 -7.90 23.15
N PRO A 171 -16.64 -8.46 24.36
CA PRO A 171 -15.90 -9.67 24.72
C PRO A 171 -16.60 -10.95 24.26
N PRO A 172 -15.85 -11.94 23.76
CA PRO A 172 -16.45 -13.18 23.22
C PRO A 172 -17.14 -14.03 24.28
N SER A 173 -16.75 -13.91 25.56
CA SER A 173 -17.35 -14.64 26.67
C SER A 173 -18.79 -14.21 26.98
N LYS A 174 -19.21 -13.04 26.47
CA LYS A 174 -20.56 -12.49 26.69
C LYS A 174 -21.54 -12.80 25.55
N ALA A 175 -21.12 -13.50 24.52
CA ALA A 175 -21.95 -13.86 23.40
C ALA A 175 -21.99 -15.39 23.21
N HIS A 176 -23.20 -15.96 23.07
CA HIS A 176 -23.35 -17.39 22.80
C HIS A 176 -22.83 -17.76 21.40
N THR A 177 -22.90 -16.82 20.45
CA THR A 177 -22.32 -16.94 19.12
C THR A 177 -21.25 -15.86 18.96
N PRO A 178 -20.00 -16.11 19.42
CA PRO A 178 -18.98 -15.06 19.44
C PRO A 178 -18.46 -14.67 18.07
N MET A 179 -18.68 -15.52 17.07
CA MET A 179 -18.23 -15.28 15.69
C MET A 179 -19.17 -15.94 14.69
N ASP A 180 -19.50 -15.21 13.64
CA ASP A 180 -20.23 -15.70 12.48
C ASP A 180 -19.36 -15.54 11.23
N VAL A 181 -19.46 -16.50 10.30
CA VAL A 181 -18.60 -16.57 9.11
C VAL A 181 -19.44 -16.83 7.87
N PHE A 182 -19.20 -16.02 6.84
CA PHE A 182 -19.82 -16.17 5.54
C PHE A 182 -18.76 -16.34 4.47
N ASP A 183 -18.77 -17.48 3.80
CA ASP A 183 -17.97 -17.69 2.60
C ASP A 183 -18.74 -17.15 1.39
N ILE A 184 -18.05 -16.36 0.56
CA ILE A 184 -18.61 -15.64 -0.58
C ILE A 184 -17.92 -16.14 -1.83
N ASP A 185 -18.56 -17.03 -2.57
CA ASP A 185 -17.95 -17.67 -3.75
C ASP A 185 -17.63 -16.66 -4.84
N PHE A 186 -18.53 -15.70 -5.09
CA PHE A 186 -18.35 -14.70 -6.16
C PHE A 186 -19.22 -13.46 -5.98
N ILE A 187 -18.63 -12.28 -6.31
CA ILE A 187 -19.35 -11.03 -6.53
C ILE A 187 -18.84 -10.41 -7.84
N ALA A 188 -19.75 -10.05 -8.75
CA ALA A 188 -19.38 -9.33 -9.97
C ALA A 188 -18.92 -7.90 -9.66
N GLY A 189 -18.01 -7.36 -10.48
CA GLY A 189 -17.54 -5.99 -10.34
C GLY A 189 -18.66 -4.95 -10.37
N GLY A 190 -18.64 -4.02 -9.41
CA GLY A 190 -19.72 -3.07 -9.16
C GLY A 190 -20.92 -3.67 -8.40
N GLY A 191 -20.91 -4.98 -8.15
CA GLY A 191 -21.98 -5.68 -7.42
C GLY A 191 -21.87 -5.53 -5.91
N THR A 192 -23.00 -5.81 -5.23
CA THR A 192 -23.07 -5.84 -3.76
C THR A 192 -23.76 -7.11 -3.27
N LYS A 193 -23.33 -7.61 -2.09
CA LYS A 193 -24.05 -8.64 -1.34
C LYS A 193 -24.36 -8.15 0.06
N ARG A 194 -25.57 -8.42 0.52
CA ARG A 194 -26.01 -8.12 1.89
C ARG A 194 -25.94 -9.37 2.74
N PHE A 195 -25.45 -9.21 3.97
CA PHE A 195 -25.40 -10.24 5.00
C PHE A 195 -26.10 -9.73 6.26
N VAL A 196 -26.70 -10.64 6.98
CA VAL A 196 -27.28 -10.39 8.28
C VAL A 196 -26.72 -11.45 9.23
N SER A 197 -26.21 -11.02 10.37
CA SER A 197 -25.75 -11.89 11.43
C SER A 197 -26.55 -11.63 12.68
N GLU A 198 -26.85 -12.70 13.42
CA GLU A 198 -27.61 -12.67 14.65
C GLU A 198 -26.73 -13.18 15.80
N LEU A 199 -26.50 -12.30 16.77
CA LEU A 199 -25.68 -12.59 17.93
C LEU A 199 -26.54 -12.60 19.20
N TYR A 200 -26.38 -13.63 20.02
CA TYR A 200 -27.07 -13.71 21.31
C TYR A 200 -26.17 -13.18 22.42
N ALA A 201 -26.62 -12.14 23.12
CA ALA A 201 -25.96 -11.63 24.30
C ALA A 201 -26.35 -12.49 25.53
N SER A 202 -25.35 -12.94 26.27
CA SER A 202 -25.53 -13.70 27.52
C SER A 202 -25.41 -12.87 28.78
N GLU A 203 -24.93 -11.65 28.67
CA GLU A 203 -24.73 -10.72 29.78
C GLU A 203 -25.04 -9.29 29.33
N GLU A 204 -25.42 -8.45 30.29
CA GLU A 204 -25.55 -7.02 30.07
C GLU A 204 -24.20 -6.33 29.83
N GLY A 205 -24.24 -5.17 29.17
CA GLY A 205 -23.08 -4.30 28.96
C GLY A 205 -22.81 -3.93 27.52
N MET A 206 -21.64 -3.32 27.32
CA MET A 206 -21.21 -2.87 26.01
C MET A 206 -20.65 -4.03 25.17
N TYR A 207 -21.13 -4.15 23.95
CA TYR A 207 -20.64 -5.08 22.94
C TYR A 207 -19.98 -4.32 21.79
N HIS A 208 -18.77 -4.72 21.46
CA HIS A 208 -18.08 -4.25 20.26
C HIS A 208 -18.09 -5.33 19.21
N LEU A 209 -18.63 -5.00 18.06
CA LEU A 209 -18.75 -5.91 16.92
C LEU A 209 -17.74 -5.50 15.87
N THR A 210 -17.02 -6.47 15.33
CA THR A 210 -16.02 -6.24 14.28
C THR A 210 -16.34 -7.15 13.09
N ALA A 211 -16.63 -6.54 11.95
CA ALA A 211 -16.70 -7.23 10.67
C ALA A 211 -15.33 -7.16 9.98
N ARG A 212 -14.85 -8.29 9.46
CA ARG A 212 -13.57 -8.45 8.77
C ARG A 212 -13.80 -9.13 7.44
N LEU A 213 -13.31 -8.54 6.36
CA LEU A 213 -13.37 -9.11 5.01
C LEU A 213 -11.99 -9.59 4.60
N PHE A 214 -11.92 -10.85 4.19
CA PHE A 214 -10.69 -11.49 3.72
C PHE A 214 -10.84 -11.86 2.24
N HIS A 215 -9.75 -11.78 1.52
CA HIS A 215 -9.58 -12.33 0.18
C HIS A 215 -8.31 -13.17 0.17
N GLU A 216 -8.39 -14.41 -0.28
CA GLU A 216 -7.26 -15.36 -0.26
C GLU A 216 -6.55 -15.43 1.11
N GLN A 217 -7.33 -15.43 2.20
CA GLN A 217 -6.87 -15.43 3.60
C GLN A 217 -6.20 -14.13 4.08
N LYS A 218 -6.05 -13.13 3.23
CA LYS A 218 -5.53 -11.81 3.58
C LYS A 218 -6.67 -10.90 4.02
N LEU A 219 -6.54 -10.24 5.18
CA LEU A 219 -7.49 -9.20 5.61
C LEU A 219 -7.38 -8.00 4.67
N ILE A 220 -8.47 -7.68 3.96
CA ILE A 220 -8.52 -6.56 3.02
C ILE A 220 -9.32 -5.37 3.57
N ASN A 221 -10.31 -5.62 4.42
CA ASN A 221 -11.13 -4.54 4.99
C ASN A 221 -11.68 -4.92 6.35
N SER A 222 -11.96 -3.93 7.22
CA SER A 222 -12.64 -4.15 8.49
C SER A 222 -13.47 -2.94 8.91
N LYS A 223 -14.61 -3.20 9.54
CA LYS A 223 -15.46 -2.17 10.15
C LYS A 223 -15.87 -2.58 11.56
N ARG A 224 -16.20 -1.57 12.38
CA ARG A 224 -16.64 -1.76 13.77
C ARG A 224 -17.96 -1.09 14.00
N ALA A 225 -18.75 -1.71 14.87
CA ALA A 225 -19.99 -1.16 15.41
C ALA A 225 -20.05 -1.51 16.90
N SER A 226 -20.94 -0.84 17.65
CA SER A 226 -21.12 -1.12 19.06
C SER A 226 -22.59 -1.00 19.43
N CYS A 227 -23.03 -1.81 20.39
CA CYS A 227 -24.34 -1.70 20.99
C CYS A 227 -24.26 -1.96 22.50
N TYR A 228 -25.30 -1.61 23.22
CA TYR A 228 -25.41 -1.85 24.66
C TYR A 228 -26.58 -2.81 24.92
N VAL A 229 -26.35 -3.82 25.75
CA VAL A 229 -27.36 -4.77 26.19
C VAL A 229 -27.78 -4.38 27.61
N THR A 230 -29.06 -4.08 27.77
CA THR A 230 -29.68 -3.75 29.05
C THR A 230 -30.24 -4.98 29.74
N PRO A 231 -30.41 -4.98 31.07
CA PRO A 231 -31.19 -6.01 31.75
C PRO A 231 -32.60 -6.13 31.18
N LEU A 232 -33.22 -7.30 31.38
CA LEU A 232 -34.68 -7.42 31.14
C LEU A 232 -35.40 -6.48 32.12
N GLU A 233 -36.23 -5.58 31.61
CA GLU A 233 -37.15 -4.87 32.47
C GLU A 233 -38.18 -5.86 33.03
N GLU A 234 -38.26 -5.99 34.35
CA GLU A 234 -39.25 -6.80 35.07
C GLU A 234 -40.69 -6.18 34.94
#